data_80723e120598f42f7769569d79abc456
#
_entry.id   80723e120598f42f7769569d79abc456
#
_cell.length_a   1.000
_cell.length_b   1.000
_cell.length_c   1.000
_cell.angle_alpha   90.00
_cell.angle_beta   90.00
_cell.angle_gamma   90.00
#
_symmetry.space_group_name_H-M   'P 1'
#
loop_
_entity.id
_entity.type
_entity.pdbx_description
1 polymer ?
#
loop_
_entity_poly.entity_id
_entity_poly.type
_entity_poly.pdbx_seq_one_letter_code
_entity_poly.pdbx_strand_id
1 'polypeptide(L)'
;RSFLAGCLVTLLLSGTIGAVAAYQRQATLDYTGIKITLDGQTITPTDANGNTVEPFAISGTTYLPVRAVANAMGLNVSWDQSTQTVKLTTPGTSTPTTTTPPTSTVPNYPATTMGAQNALESAKQYLAVMPFSYSGLIDQLEYEGYTTSEATYAVDNCGADWYEQAVKSAKSYLDVLAFSRQGLVDQLLFEGFTEDQAEYGVANSGADWYEQAAKSAQSYLDVMAFSRQGLIDQLLYEGFTQEQAEYGVAAVGY
;
A
#
# COMPACT_ATOMS: atom_id res chain seq x y z
N ARG A 1 -1.41 36.93 -3.62
CA ARG A 1 0.04 36.61 -3.69
C ARG A 1 0.31 35.62 -2.58
N SER A 2 0.34 34.34 -2.92
CA SER A 2 0.55 33.18 -2.02
C SER A 2 2.04 32.95 -1.87
N PHE A 3 2.53 32.88 -0.65
CA PHE A 3 3.87 32.42 -0.33
C PHE A 3 3.82 30.90 -0.08
N LEU A 4 4.44 30.14 -0.96
CA LEU A 4 4.78 28.73 -0.76
C LEU A 4 6.02 28.69 0.14
N ALA A 5 5.87 28.28 1.39
CA ALA A 5 6.98 27.95 2.27
C ALA A 5 7.16 26.42 2.24
N GLY A 6 8.06 25.95 1.38
CA GLY A 6 8.54 24.58 1.40
C GLY A 6 9.57 24.40 2.52
N CYS A 7 9.26 23.66 3.57
CA CYS A 7 10.25 23.22 4.53
C CYS A 7 10.90 21.91 4.06
N LEU A 8 12.16 22.01 3.66
CA LEU A 8 13.04 20.88 3.39
C LEU A 8 13.61 20.40 4.73
N VAL A 9 13.19 19.24 5.23
CA VAL A 9 13.80 18.62 6.41
C VAL A 9 14.75 17.53 5.93
N THR A 10 16.05 17.84 5.95
CA THR A 10 17.13 16.87 5.71
C THR A 10 17.64 16.38 7.06
N LEU A 11 17.41 15.11 7.40
CA LEU A 11 17.98 14.48 8.59
C LEU A 11 19.10 13.54 8.14
N LEU A 12 20.37 13.93 8.41
CA LEU A 12 21.54 13.07 8.27
C LEU A 12 21.78 12.38 9.62
N LEU A 13 21.68 11.05 9.66
CA LEU A 13 22.14 10.24 10.78
C LEU A 13 23.16 9.22 10.26
N SER A 14 24.43 9.46 10.61
CA SER A 14 25.54 8.53 10.43
C SER A 14 25.66 7.64 11.67
N GLY A 15 25.52 6.32 11.51
CA GLY A 15 25.77 5.34 12.56
C GLY A 15 25.64 3.92 12.03
N THR A 16 26.80 3.27 11.87
CA THR A 16 26.94 1.89 11.40
C THR A 16 26.47 0.89 12.45
N ILE A 17 25.52 0.02 12.12
CA ILE A 17 25.40 -1.40 12.54
C ILE A 17 24.19 -1.97 11.77
N GLY A 18 24.41 -3.04 10.99
CA GLY A 18 23.43 -3.97 10.41
C GLY A 18 22.13 -3.32 9.85
N ALA A 19 22.22 -2.52 8.81
CA ALA A 19 21.10 -1.78 8.27
C ALA A 19 20.26 -2.70 7.39
N VAL A 20 19.05 -3.01 7.82
CA VAL A 20 17.91 -3.03 6.89
C VAL A 20 17.89 -1.61 6.33
N ALA A 21 18.20 -1.43 5.06
CA ALA A 21 18.20 -0.11 4.44
C ALA A 21 16.77 0.45 4.53
N ALA A 22 16.57 1.42 5.42
CA ALA A 22 15.33 2.17 5.45
C ALA A 22 15.21 2.93 4.12
N TYR A 23 14.28 2.51 3.30
CA TYR A 23 14.02 3.14 2.01
C TYR A 23 13.35 4.50 2.27
N GLN A 24 14.07 5.58 1.99
CA GLN A 24 13.54 6.94 2.13
C GLN A 24 12.93 7.39 0.82
N ARG A 25 11.62 7.68 0.84
CA ARG A 25 10.93 8.31 -0.28
C ARG A 25 10.75 9.80 -0.01
N GLN A 26 10.99 10.65 -1.02
CA GLN A 26 10.56 12.03 -0.96
C GLN A 26 9.09 12.11 -1.38
N ALA A 27 8.26 12.71 -0.52
CA ALA A 27 6.87 12.98 -0.83
C ALA A 27 6.54 14.44 -0.50
N THR A 28 5.69 15.05 -1.32
CA THR A 28 5.12 16.36 -1.00
C THR A 28 3.97 16.17 -0.03
N LEU A 29 4.07 16.76 1.15
CA LEU A 29 3.02 16.72 2.17
C LEU A 29 2.13 17.95 2.03
N ASP A 30 0.83 17.72 1.81
CA ASP A 30 -0.17 18.77 1.73
C ASP A 30 -0.84 18.97 3.09
N TYR A 31 -0.56 20.09 3.75
CA TYR A 31 -1.20 20.52 4.98
C TYR A 31 -2.33 21.48 4.64
N THR A 32 -3.54 20.96 4.48
CA THR A 32 -4.72 21.75 4.05
C THR A 32 -5.66 22.09 5.20
N GLY A 33 -5.20 22.03 6.46
CA GLY A 33 -6.02 22.25 7.65
C GLY A 33 -7.10 21.19 7.84
N ILE A 34 -6.76 19.92 7.57
CA ILE A 34 -7.64 18.77 7.73
C ILE A 34 -8.07 18.64 9.19
N LYS A 35 -9.37 18.60 9.43
CA LYS A 35 -9.96 18.44 10.77
C LYS A 35 -10.42 17.00 10.96
N ILE A 36 -10.17 16.47 12.15
CA ILE A 36 -10.70 15.17 12.58
C ILE A 36 -11.87 15.41 13.51
N THR A 37 -13.00 14.75 13.26
CA THR A 37 -14.16 14.78 14.16
C THR A 37 -14.61 13.36 14.48
N LEU A 38 -15.02 13.12 15.74
CA LEU A 38 -15.70 11.91 16.16
C LEU A 38 -17.05 12.32 16.75
N ASP A 39 -18.15 11.79 16.22
CA ASP A 39 -19.51 12.13 16.63
C ASP A 39 -19.79 13.64 16.68
N GLY A 40 -19.21 14.39 15.72
CA GLY A 40 -19.33 15.84 15.62
C GLY A 40 -18.39 16.65 16.55
N GLN A 41 -17.63 16.01 17.41
CA GLN A 41 -16.64 16.65 18.28
C GLN A 41 -15.27 16.70 17.58
N THR A 42 -14.65 17.89 17.57
CA THR A 42 -13.33 18.04 16.96
C THR A 42 -12.25 17.41 17.86
N ILE A 43 -11.41 16.57 17.24
CA ILE A 43 -10.22 15.98 17.88
C ILE A 43 -9.03 16.85 17.53
N THR A 44 -8.26 17.29 18.55
CA THR A 44 -6.96 17.91 18.37
C THR A 44 -5.90 16.82 18.44
N PRO A 45 -5.24 16.45 17.32
CA PRO A 45 -4.26 15.37 17.34
C PRO A 45 -2.99 15.79 18.10
N THR A 46 -2.47 14.88 18.94
CA THR A 46 -1.21 15.06 19.65
C THR A 46 -0.29 13.85 19.49
N ASP A 47 1.02 14.09 19.55
CA ASP A 47 2.03 13.04 19.65
C ASP A 47 2.11 12.41 21.06
N ALA A 48 3.10 11.53 21.29
CA ALA A 48 3.30 10.90 22.59
C ALA A 48 3.73 11.89 23.69
N ASN A 49 4.24 13.06 23.33
CA ASN A 49 4.73 14.10 24.22
C ASN A 49 3.69 15.22 24.46
N GLY A 50 2.51 15.12 23.82
CA GLY A 50 1.44 16.11 23.92
C GLY A 50 1.55 17.27 22.93
N ASN A 51 2.49 17.26 21.98
CA ASN A 51 2.60 18.29 20.96
C ASN A 51 1.53 18.06 19.89
N THR A 52 0.95 19.15 19.39
CA THR A 52 -0.02 19.07 18.29
C THR A 52 0.63 18.53 17.02
N VAL A 53 -0.05 17.57 16.37
CA VAL A 53 0.37 16.97 15.09
C VAL A 53 -0.72 17.23 14.08
N GLU A 54 -0.37 17.82 12.93
CA GLU A 54 -1.33 18.05 11.85
C GLU A 54 -1.53 16.83 10.97
N PRO A 55 -2.78 16.46 10.63
CA PRO A 55 -3.05 15.56 9.53
C PRO A 55 -2.56 16.15 8.21
N PHE A 56 -2.12 15.31 7.29
CA PHE A 56 -1.64 15.72 5.98
C PHE A 56 -2.14 14.77 4.88
N ALA A 57 -2.01 15.18 3.63
CA ALA A 57 -2.26 14.32 2.49
C ALA A 57 -0.98 14.10 1.66
N ILE A 58 -0.87 12.91 1.08
CA ILE A 58 0.13 12.58 0.06
C ILE A 58 -0.63 12.01 -1.14
N SER A 59 -0.43 12.60 -2.31
CA SER A 59 -1.05 12.11 -3.56
C SER A 59 -2.56 11.86 -3.44
N GLY A 60 -3.27 12.73 -2.71
CA GLY A 60 -4.72 12.63 -2.50
C GLY A 60 -5.15 11.68 -1.37
N THR A 61 -4.24 10.93 -0.75
CA THR A 61 -4.53 10.10 0.42
C THR A 61 -4.30 10.88 1.70
N THR A 62 -5.30 10.89 2.60
CA THR A 62 -5.20 11.58 3.89
C THR A 62 -4.58 10.66 4.94
N TYR A 63 -3.53 11.15 5.59
CA TYR A 63 -2.85 10.46 6.69
C TYR A 63 -3.24 11.11 8.02
N LEU A 64 -3.70 10.28 8.95
CA LEU A 64 -4.14 10.73 10.26
C LEU A 64 -3.19 10.22 11.35
N PRO A 65 -2.94 11.03 12.40
CA PRO A 65 -2.19 10.57 13.57
C PRO A 65 -2.96 9.45 14.29
N VAL A 66 -2.54 8.20 14.11
CA VAL A 66 -3.23 7.02 14.65
C VAL A 66 -3.47 7.11 16.17
N ARG A 67 -2.53 7.66 16.93
CA ARG A 67 -2.67 7.85 18.38
C ARG A 67 -3.83 8.76 18.74
N ALA A 68 -4.01 9.85 18.00
CA ALA A 68 -5.10 10.79 18.26
C ALA A 68 -6.48 10.15 18.01
N VAL A 69 -6.60 9.43 16.91
CA VAL A 69 -7.83 8.71 16.57
C VAL A 69 -8.11 7.62 17.59
N ALA A 70 -7.12 6.79 17.90
CA ALA A 70 -7.27 5.71 18.88
C ALA A 70 -7.62 6.22 20.28
N ASN A 71 -6.98 7.29 20.76
CA ASN A 71 -7.30 7.89 22.06
C ASN A 71 -8.73 8.44 22.10
N ALA A 72 -9.19 9.06 21.01
CA ALA A 72 -10.58 9.54 20.91
C ALA A 72 -11.60 8.39 20.96
N MET A 73 -11.22 7.21 20.43
CA MET A 73 -12.01 5.97 20.52
C MET A 73 -11.82 5.23 21.86
N GLY A 74 -11.05 5.77 22.80
CA GLY A 74 -10.78 5.15 24.11
C GLY A 74 -9.82 3.97 24.07
N LEU A 75 -9.00 3.85 23.03
CA LEU A 75 -8.03 2.77 22.86
C LEU A 75 -6.64 3.19 23.38
N ASN A 76 -5.89 2.24 23.94
CA ASN A 76 -4.48 2.40 24.26
C ASN A 76 -3.63 2.14 23.00
N VAL A 77 -2.58 2.95 22.80
CA VAL A 77 -1.66 2.84 21.68
C VAL A 77 -0.25 2.54 22.16
N SER A 78 0.35 1.47 21.68
CA SER A 78 1.74 1.13 21.90
C SER A 78 2.46 0.83 20.58
N TRP A 79 3.78 1.03 20.58
CA TRP A 79 4.65 0.74 19.44
C TRP A 79 5.56 -0.43 19.77
N ASP A 80 5.58 -1.43 18.93
CA ASP A 80 6.51 -2.56 19.03
C ASP A 80 7.64 -2.37 18.02
N GLN A 81 8.80 -1.96 18.52
CA GLN A 81 9.97 -1.67 17.70
C GLN A 81 10.53 -2.91 16.99
N SER A 82 10.36 -4.10 17.58
CA SER A 82 10.92 -5.34 17.04
C SER A 82 10.14 -5.86 15.83
N THR A 83 8.85 -5.61 15.80
CA THR A 83 7.93 -6.02 14.74
C THR A 83 7.45 -4.85 13.89
N GLN A 84 7.91 -3.61 14.17
CA GLN A 84 7.46 -2.38 13.50
C GLN A 84 5.93 -2.23 13.52
N THR A 85 5.29 -2.61 14.64
CA THR A 85 3.84 -2.72 14.75
C THR A 85 3.26 -1.70 15.71
N VAL A 86 2.22 -0.96 15.27
CA VAL A 86 1.35 -0.17 16.15
C VAL A 86 0.28 -1.08 16.73
N LYS A 87 0.25 -1.22 18.07
CA LYS A 87 -0.74 -2.03 18.79
C LYS A 87 -1.80 -1.13 19.41
N LEU A 88 -3.06 -1.39 19.08
CA LEU A 88 -4.23 -0.75 19.67
C LEU A 88 -4.92 -1.74 20.61
N THR A 89 -5.19 -1.34 21.86
CA THR A 89 -5.83 -2.21 22.83
C THR A 89 -6.94 -1.48 23.60
N THR A 90 -8.03 -2.18 23.89
CA THR A 90 -9.12 -1.64 24.72
C THR A 90 -8.66 -1.52 26.18
N PRO A 91 -9.03 -0.42 26.89
CA PRO A 91 -8.75 -0.30 28.33
C PRO A 91 -9.45 -1.42 29.11
N GLY A 92 -8.72 -2.13 29.93
CA GLY A 92 -9.26 -3.22 30.77
C GLY A 92 -8.79 -4.63 30.37
N THR A 93 -8.10 -4.80 29.26
CA THR A 93 -7.40 -6.05 28.94
C THR A 93 -6.01 -6.01 29.59
N SER A 94 -5.91 -6.52 30.81
CA SER A 94 -4.65 -6.66 31.54
C SER A 94 -3.70 -7.56 30.77
N THR A 95 -2.48 -7.06 30.53
CA THR A 95 -1.36 -7.81 30.00
C THR A 95 -1.12 -9.07 30.86
N PRO A 96 -1.12 -10.29 30.33
CA PRO A 96 -0.70 -11.45 31.11
C PRO A 96 0.81 -11.37 31.33
N THR A 97 1.19 -11.33 32.60
CA THR A 97 2.56 -11.52 33.05
C THR A 97 3.06 -12.91 32.64
N THR A 98 4.25 -12.91 32.07
CA THR A 98 5.02 -14.04 31.60
C THR A 98 5.00 -15.25 32.51
N THR A 99 4.45 -16.39 32.07
CA THR A 99 4.95 -17.74 32.44
C THR A 99 4.47 -18.74 31.38
N THR A 100 5.44 -19.40 30.76
CA THR A 100 5.35 -20.58 29.87
C THR A 100 4.88 -20.29 28.42
N PRO A 101 5.54 -20.84 27.38
CA PRO A 101 5.13 -20.59 25.99
C PRO A 101 3.73 -21.16 25.79
N PRO A 102 2.76 -20.30 25.42
CA PRO A 102 1.47 -20.82 25.01
C PRO A 102 1.65 -21.45 23.64
N THR A 103 1.30 -22.71 23.53
CA THR A 103 0.82 -23.35 22.31
C THR A 103 0.08 -22.30 21.50
N SER A 104 0.42 -22.13 20.22
CA SER A 104 -0.26 -21.27 19.25
C SER A 104 -1.76 -21.37 19.42
N THR A 105 -2.36 -20.42 20.13
CA THR A 105 -3.79 -20.18 20.05
C THR A 105 -3.99 -19.34 18.79
N VAL A 106 -4.14 -20.04 17.68
CA VAL A 106 -4.90 -19.53 16.52
C VAL A 106 -6.14 -18.83 17.09
N PRO A 107 -6.51 -17.60 16.65
CA PRO A 107 -7.76 -17.00 17.06
C PRO A 107 -8.84 -18.05 16.92
N ASN A 108 -9.55 -18.32 18.02
CA ASN A 108 -10.63 -19.31 18.00
C ASN A 108 -11.81 -18.70 17.24
N TYR A 109 -11.72 -18.76 15.91
CA TYR A 109 -12.89 -18.56 15.07
C TYR A 109 -13.86 -19.69 15.45
N PRO A 110 -15.12 -19.38 15.81
CA PRO A 110 -16.09 -20.43 16.06
C PRO A 110 -16.08 -21.33 14.82
N ALA A 111 -15.79 -22.60 15.04
CA ALA A 111 -15.68 -23.58 13.99
C ALA A 111 -16.84 -23.41 12.99
N THR A 112 -16.51 -22.89 11.81
CA THR A 112 -17.30 -22.95 10.60
C THR A 112 -18.78 -22.55 10.73
N THR A 113 -19.02 -21.23 10.91
CA THR A 113 -20.36 -20.71 10.60
C THR A 113 -20.64 -20.89 9.10
N MET A 114 -21.90 -21.00 8.71
CA MET A 114 -22.28 -21.02 7.28
C MET A 114 -21.73 -19.79 6.54
N GLY A 115 -21.70 -18.61 7.20
CA GLY A 115 -21.12 -17.39 6.64
C GLY A 115 -19.63 -17.53 6.35
N ALA A 116 -18.83 -18.06 7.28
CA ALA A 116 -17.41 -18.30 7.08
C ALA A 116 -17.13 -19.34 5.96
N GLN A 117 -17.97 -20.38 5.84
CA GLN A 117 -17.83 -21.37 4.76
C GLN A 117 -18.18 -20.75 3.40
N ASN A 118 -19.25 -19.96 3.33
CA ASN A 118 -19.65 -19.29 2.10
C ASN A 118 -18.61 -18.23 1.69
N ALA A 119 -18.07 -17.46 2.63
CA ALA A 119 -16.98 -16.53 2.36
C ALA A 119 -15.75 -17.22 1.81
N LEU A 120 -15.37 -18.40 2.37
CA LEU A 120 -14.25 -19.19 1.85
C LEU A 120 -14.49 -19.70 0.42
N GLU A 121 -15.71 -20.11 0.12
CA GLU A 121 -16.06 -20.53 -1.23
C GLU A 121 -16.03 -19.34 -2.21
N SER A 122 -16.56 -18.17 -1.81
CA SER A 122 -16.46 -16.93 -2.59
C SER A 122 -15.02 -16.52 -2.82
N ALA A 123 -14.16 -16.56 -1.80
CA ALA A 123 -12.73 -16.26 -1.93
C ALA A 123 -12.05 -17.13 -3.00
N LYS A 124 -12.32 -18.46 -2.99
CA LYS A 124 -11.78 -19.38 -3.99
C LYS A 124 -12.29 -19.11 -5.40
N GLN A 125 -13.57 -18.75 -5.51
CA GLN A 125 -14.18 -18.40 -6.80
C GLN A 125 -13.53 -17.13 -7.37
N TYR A 126 -13.30 -16.10 -6.55
CA TYR A 126 -12.59 -14.89 -6.97
C TYR A 126 -11.17 -15.20 -7.46
N LEU A 127 -10.40 -15.94 -6.67
CA LEU A 127 -9.03 -16.31 -7.02
C LEU A 127 -8.92 -17.20 -8.26
N ALA A 128 -9.97 -17.92 -8.63
CA ALA A 128 -10.03 -18.68 -9.86
C ALA A 128 -10.24 -17.82 -11.11
N VAL A 129 -10.79 -16.61 -10.96
CA VAL A 129 -11.13 -15.71 -12.08
C VAL A 129 -10.10 -14.59 -12.23
N MET A 130 -9.63 -14.00 -11.12
CA MET A 130 -8.73 -12.86 -11.13
C MET A 130 -7.80 -12.88 -9.91
N PRO A 131 -6.60 -12.26 -10.03
CA PRO A 131 -5.71 -12.13 -8.89
C PRO A 131 -6.22 -11.08 -7.88
N PHE A 132 -5.90 -11.31 -6.62
CA PHE A 132 -6.14 -10.39 -5.51
C PHE A 132 -4.94 -10.31 -4.59
N SER A 133 -4.77 -9.18 -3.92
CA SER A 133 -3.97 -9.10 -2.70
C SER A 133 -4.75 -9.69 -1.51
N TYR A 134 -4.06 -9.99 -0.42
CA TYR A 134 -4.69 -10.44 0.82
C TYR A 134 -5.75 -9.45 1.33
N SER A 135 -5.39 -8.18 1.43
CA SER A 135 -6.32 -7.12 1.87
C SER A 135 -7.42 -6.87 0.85
N GLY A 136 -7.10 -6.82 -0.45
CA GLY A 136 -8.08 -6.59 -1.49
C GLY A 136 -9.15 -7.69 -1.56
N LEU A 137 -8.79 -8.95 -1.26
CA LEU A 137 -9.77 -10.02 -1.19
C LEU A 137 -10.66 -9.92 0.06
N ILE A 138 -10.11 -9.47 1.20
CA ILE A 138 -10.93 -9.15 2.39
C ILE A 138 -11.93 -8.05 2.06
N ASP A 139 -11.46 -6.93 1.50
CA ASP A 139 -12.29 -5.79 1.14
C ASP A 139 -13.41 -6.20 0.16
N GLN A 140 -13.11 -7.06 -0.81
CA GLN A 140 -14.10 -7.57 -1.75
C GLN A 140 -15.18 -8.42 -1.07
N LEU A 141 -14.79 -9.28 -0.14
CA LEU A 141 -15.74 -10.11 0.62
C LEU A 141 -16.60 -9.25 1.56
N GLU A 142 -16.01 -8.24 2.21
CA GLU A 142 -16.76 -7.28 3.04
C GLU A 142 -17.77 -6.48 2.20
N TYR A 143 -17.39 -6.08 1.00
CA TYR A 143 -18.30 -5.41 0.05
C TYR A 143 -19.49 -6.29 -0.32
N GLU A 144 -19.33 -7.61 -0.35
CA GLU A 144 -20.43 -8.58 -0.55
C GLU A 144 -21.31 -8.80 0.69
N GLY A 145 -20.91 -8.19 1.83
CA GLY A 145 -21.68 -8.24 3.06
C GLY A 145 -21.25 -9.32 4.05
N TYR A 146 -20.12 -10.00 3.81
CA TYR A 146 -19.50 -10.84 4.84
C TYR A 146 -18.92 -9.94 5.95
N THR A 147 -18.95 -10.43 7.18
CA THR A 147 -18.30 -9.74 8.28
C THR A 147 -16.80 -9.81 8.14
N THR A 148 -16.05 -8.84 8.70
CA THR A 148 -14.57 -8.86 8.73
C THR A 148 -14.02 -10.20 9.23
N SER A 149 -14.66 -10.80 10.22
CA SER A 149 -14.26 -12.11 10.78
C SER A 149 -14.44 -13.25 9.77
N GLU A 150 -15.52 -13.26 9.00
CA GLU A 150 -15.80 -14.27 7.97
C GLU A 150 -14.85 -14.09 6.77
N ALA A 151 -14.65 -12.83 6.34
CA ALA A 151 -13.74 -12.49 5.25
C ALA A 151 -12.29 -12.86 5.60
N THR A 152 -11.82 -12.48 6.78
CA THR A 152 -10.46 -12.84 7.24
C THR A 152 -10.29 -14.36 7.32
N TYR A 153 -11.27 -15.07 7.91
CA TYR A 153 -11.25 -16.54 7.93
C TYR A 153 -11.13 -17.12 6.52
N ALA A 154 -11.91 -16.62 5.59
CA ALA A 154 -11.92 -17.08 4.20
C ALA A 154 -10.55 -16.89 3.54
N VAL A 155 -9.97 -15.71 3.68
CA VAL A 155 -8.69 -15.35 3.06
C VAL A 155 -7.52 -16.11 3.70
N ASP A 156 -7.55 -16.32 5.02
CA ASP A 156 -6.55 -17.16 5.74
C ASP A 156 -6.59 -18.63 5.32
N ASN A 157 -7.75 -19.14 4.86
CA ASN A 157 -7.96 -20.55 4.57
C ASN A 157 -8.18 -20.86 3.08
N CYS A 158 -8.17 -19.86 2.19
CA CYS A 158 -8.38 -20.07 0.74
C CYS A 158 -7.22 -20.80 0.05
N GLY A 159 -6.04 -20.85 0.69
CA GLY A 159 -4.86 -21.53 0.16
C GLY A 159 -4.13 -20.76 -0.94
N ALA A 160 -4.31 -19.44 -1.01
CA ALA A 160 -3.61 -18.59 -1.96
C ALA A 160 -2.12 -18.46 -1.62
N ASP A 161 -1.29 -18.47 -2.65
CA ASP A 161 0.07 -17.95 -2.58
C ASP A 161 0.05 -16.47 -3.01
N TRP A 162 0.25 -15.57 -2.05
CA TRP A 162 0.14 -14.13 -2.27
C TRP A 162 1.26 -13.57 -3.15
N TYR A 163 2.41 -14.23 -3.21
CA TYR A 163 3.47 -13.90 -4.18
C TYR A 163 3.08 -14.28 -5.60
N GLU A 164 2.47 -15.47 -5.79
CA GLU A 164 1.92 -15.84 -7.09
C GLU A 164 0.75 -14.95 -7.51
N GLN A 165 -0.09 -14.52 -6.57
CA GLN A 165 -1.16 -13.55 -6.87
C GLN A 165 -0.58 -12.23 -7.36
N ALA A 166 0.48 -11.71 -6.74
CA ALA A 166 1.17 -10.52 -7.20
C ALA A 166 1.76 -10.66 -8.61
N VAL A 167 2.34 -11.83 -8.95
CA VAL A 167 2.83 -12.11 -10.31
C VAL A 167 1.68 -12.10 -11.33
N LYS A 168 0.55 -12.71 -10.99
CA LYS A 168 -0.64 -12.73 -11.86
C LYS A 168 -1.22 -11.33 -12.06
N SER A 169 -1.29 -10.53 -10.98
CA SER A 169 -1.77 -9.15 -11.06
C SER A 169 -0.85 -8.30 -11.92
N ALA A 170 0.48 -8.39 -11.72
CA ALA A 170 1.46 -7.70 -12.56
C ALA A 170 1.29 -8.02 -14.06
N LYS A 171 1.11 -9.30 -14.40
CA LYS A 171 0.88 -9.73 -15.78
C LYS A 171 -0.43 -9.18 -16.34
N SER A 172 -1.51 -9.23 -15.56
CA SER A 172 -2.82 -8.72 -15.98
C SER A 172 -2.77 -7.22 -16.30
N TYR A 173 -2.00 -6.44 -15.54
CA TYR A 173 -1.79 -5.02 -15.85
C TYR A 173 -1.00 -4.82 -17.13
N LEU A 174 0.08 -5.57 -17.34
CA LEU A 174 0.93 -5.48 -18.52
C LEU A 174 0.23 -5.93 -19.82
N ASP A 175 -0.80 -6.77 -19.71
CA ASP A 175 -1.62 -7.19 -20.83
C ASP A 175 -2.54 -6.06 -21.34
N VAL A 176 -2.88 -5.10 -20.46
CA VAL A 176 -3.85 -4.04 -20.78
C VAL A 176 -3.16 -2.69 -20.98
N LEU A 177 -2.15 -2.38 -20.18
CA LEU A 177 -1.48 -1.07 -20.14
C LEU A 177 0.04 -1.22 -20.12
N ALA A 178 0.74 -0.21 -20.60
CA ALA A 178 2.18 -0.10 -20.44
C ALA A 178 2.52 0.51 -19.08
N PHE A 179 3.54 -0.04 -18.42
CA PHE A 179 4.02 0.45 -17.14
C PHE A 179 5.55 0.53 -17.13
N SER A 180 6.08 1.50 -16.39
CA SER A 180 7.46 1.40 -15.91
C SER A 180 7.53 0.34 -14.80
N ARG A 181 8.75 -0.15 -14.51
CA ARG A 181 8.93 -1.08 -13.38
C ARG A 181 8.42 -0.51 -12.07
N GLN A 182 8.77 0.76 -11.79
CA GLN A 182 8.33 1.43 -10.56
C GLN A 182 6.82 1.67 -10.56
N GLY A 183 6.26 2.13 -11.68
CA GLY A 183 4.82 2.37 -11.79
C GLY A 183 4.00 1.10 -11.56
N LEU A 184 4.50 -0.07 -12.00
CA LEU A 184 3.84 -1.34 -11.75
C LEU A 184 3.95 -1.78 -10.28
N VAL A 185 5.10 -1.54 -9.63
CA VAL A 185 5.25 -1.77 -8.17
C VAL A 185 4.25 -0.90 -7.41
N ASP A 186 4.19 0.39 -7.73
CA ASP A 186 3.29 1.33 -7.06
C ASP A 186 1.80 0.94 -7.26
N GLN A 187 1.45 0.43 -8.45
CA GLN A 187 0.11 -0.09 -8.72
C GLN A 187 -0.24 -1.31 -7.86
N LEU A 188 0.69 -2.27 -7.71
CA LEU A 188 0.45 -3.44 -6.85
C LEU A 188 0.36 -3.05 -5.37
N LEU A 189 1.16 -2.09 -4.92
CA LEU A 189 1.06 -1.54 -3.57
C LEU A 189 -0.30 -0.88 -3.33
N PHE A 190 -0.81 -0.13 -4.33
CA PHE A 190 -2.14 0.47 -4.27
C PHE A 190 -3.26 -0.57 -4.14
N GLU A 191 -3.09 -1.76 -4.73
CA GLU A 191 -4.03 -2.89 -4.59
C GLU A 191 -3.90 -3.66 -3.28
N GLY A 192 -2.97 -3.23 -2.41
CA GLY A 192 -2.79 -3.81 -1.09
C GLY A 192 -1.86 -5.03 -1.02
N PHE A 193 -1.05 -5.27 -2.06
CA PHE A 193 0.09 -6.17 -1.92
C PHE A 193 1.15 -5.55 -1.02
N THR A 194 1.88 -6.37 -0.26
CA THR A 194 3.04 -5.88 0.49
C THR A 194 4.16 -5.49 -0.46
N GLU A 195 5.12 -4.69 0.02
CA GLU A 195 6.27 -4.28 -0.79
C GLU A 195 7.04 -5.48 -1.34
N ASP A 196 7.30 -6.49 -0.49
CA ASP A 196 7.97 -7.73 -0.90
C ASP A 196 7.17 -8.49 -1.98
N GLN A 197 5.85 -8.55 -1.86
CA GLN A 197 4.98 -9.20 -2.85
C GLN A 197 4.95 -8.42 -4.16
N ALA A 198 4.83 -7.08 -4.11
CA ALA A 198 4.80 -6.22 -5.27
C ALA A 198 6.13 -6.30 -6.05
N GLU A 199 7.26 -6.17 -5.36
CA GLU A 199 8.60 -6.31 -5.95
C GLU A 199 8.80 -7.69 -6.59
N TYR A 200 8.40 -8.76 -5.88
CA TYR A 200 8.46 -10.11 -6.40
C TYR A 200 7.57 -10.29 -7.63
N GLY A 201 6.33 -9.80 -7.56
CA GLY A 201 5.36 -9.85 -8.65
C GLY A 201 5.89 -9.20 -9.92
N VAL A 202 6.42 -7.99 -9.79
CA VAL A 202 7.00 -7.23 -10.90
C VAL A 202 8.28 -7.89 -11.45
N ALA A 203 9.16 -8.38 -10.57
CA ALA A 203 10.39 -9.07 -10.99
C ALA A 203 10.12 -10.37 -11.76
N ASN A 204 8.99 -11.05 -11.46
CA ASN A 204 8.60 -12.31 -12.07
C ASN A 204 7.47 -12.16 -13.13
N SER A 205 7.12 -10.93 -13.49
CA SER A 205 6.11 -10.63 -14.51
C SER A 205 6.54 -11.06 -15.92
N GLY A 206 7.86 -11.08 -16.17
CA GLY A 206 8.43 -11.33 -17.50
C GLY A 206 8.43 -10.11 -18.42
N ALA A 207 8.22 -8.90 -17.86
CA ALA A 207 8.19 -7.66 -18.64
C ALA A 207 9.57 -7.32 -19.25
N ASP A 208 9.55 -6.90 -20.52
CA ASP A 208 10.65 -6.16 -21.13
C ASP A 208 10.39 -4.66 -20.94
N TRP A 209 11.16 -4.03 -20.09
CA TRP A 209 10.95 -2.61 -19.71
C TRP A 209 11.28 -1.63 -20.85
N TYR A 210 12.09 -2.03 -21.82
CA TYR A 210 12.31 -1.24 -23.04
C TYR A 210 11.08 -1.30 -23.95
N GLU A 211 10.50 -2.49 -24.12
CA GLU A 211 9.26 -2.66 -24.86
C GLU A 211 8.09 -1.91 -24.18
N GLN A 212 8.03 -1.94 -22.86
CA GLN A 212 7.02 -1.19 -22.10
C GLN A 212 7.18 0.33 -22.31
N ALA A 213 8.40 0.85 -22.33
CA ALA A 213 8.67 2.26 -22.61
C ALA A 213 8.23 2.63 -24.04
N ALA A 214 8.44 1.77 -25.04
CA ALA A 214 7.97 1.98 -26.40
C ALA A 214 6.44 1.99 -26.49
N LYS A 215 5.77 1.06 -25.81
CA LYS A 215 4.30 1.02 -25.73
C LYS A 215 3.72 2.26 -25.06
N SER A 216 4.33 2.73 -23.95
CA SER A 216 3.92 3.94 -23.26
C SER A 216 4.11 5.17 -24.15
N ALA A 217 5.27 5.31 -24.82
CA ALA A 217 5.51 6.37 -25.80
C ALA A 217 4.47 6.42 -26.90
N GLN A 218 4.11 5.26 -27.47
CA GLN A 218 3.08 5.16 -28.50
C GLN A 218 1.72 5.59 -27.95
N SER A 219 1.33 5.11 -26.76
CA SER A 219 0.06 5.47 -26.13
C SER A 219 -0.10 6.98 -25.95
N TYR A 220 0.98 7.68 -25.59
CA TYR A 220 0.96 9.15 -25.50
C TYR A 220 0.77 9.82 -26.87
N LEU A 221 1.44 9.34 -27.91
CA LEU A 221 1.32 9.89 -29.25
C LEU A 221 -0.04 9.63 -29.89
N ASP A 222 -0.72 8.55 -29.51
CA ASP A 222 -2.08 8.26 -29.95
C ASP A 222 -3.10 9.27 -29.40
N VAL A 223 -2.79 9.91 -28.27
CA VAL A 223 -3.68 10.87 -27.60
C VAL A 223 -3.32 12.31 -27.95
N MET A 224 -2.03 12.66 -28.03
CA MET A 224 -1.58 14.03 -28.28
C MET A 224 -0.17 14.08 -28.88
N ALA A 225 0.15 15.23 -29.53
CA ALA A 225 1.48 15.45 -30.07
C ALA A 225 2.47 15.86 -28.97
N PHE A 226 3.66 15.29 -29.01
CA PHE A 226 4.78 15.64 -28.15
C PHE A 226 5.99 16.10 -28.98
N SER A 227 6.86 16.88 -28.38
CA SER A 227 8.23 16.98 -28.88
C SER A 227 9.02 15.77 -28.40
N ARG A 228 10.13 15.44 -29.07
CA ARG A 228 11.02 14.35 -28.63
C ARG A 228 11.40 14.47 -27.15
N GLN A 229 11.84 15.66 -26.73
CA GLN A 229 12.23 15.88 -25.32
C GLN A 229 11.03 15.79 -24.39
N GLY A 230 9.90 16.38 -24.75
CA GLY A 230 8.70 16.33 -23.90
C GLY A 230 8.18 14.90 -23.68
N LEU A 231 8.32 14.01 -24.69
CA LEU A 231 7.95 12.61 -24.53
C LEU A 231 8.95 11.84 -23.66
N ILE A 232 10.26 12.14 -23.76
CA ILE A 232 11.27 11.59 -22.84
C ILE A 232 10.95 12.02 -21.39
N ASP A 233 10.71 13.32 -21.17
CA ASP A 233 10.43 13.86 -19.84
C ASP A 233 9.16 13.21 -19.24
N GLN A 234 8.15 12.93 -20.06
CA GLN A 234 6.93 12.24 -19.63
C GLN A 234 7.21 10.80 -19.20
N LEU A 235 8.00 10.04 -19.97
CA LEU A 235 8.36 8.67 -19.59
C LEU A 235 9.22 8.62 -18.33
N LEU A 236 10.14 9.57 -18.16
CA LEU A 236 10.91 9.71 -16.92
C LEU A 236 10.00 10.00 -15.72
N TYR A 237 8.99 10.84 -15.90
CA TYR A 237 8.00 11.12 -14.84
C TYR A 237 7.22 9.87 -14.44
N GLU A 238 6.95 8.96 -15.37
CA GLU A 238 6.32 7.65 -15.09
C GLU A 238 7.24 6.62 -14.44
N GLY A 239 8.52 6.97 -14.26
CA GLY A 239 9.50 6.11 -13.59
C GLY A 239 10.26 5.16 -14.52
N PHE A 240 10.24 5.38 -15.85
CA PHE A 240 11.20 4.74 -16.75
C PHE A 240 12.60 5.33 -16.52
N THR A 241 13.65 4.52 -16.73
CA THR A 241 15.02 5.05 -16.73
C THR A 241 15.28 5.92 -17.96
N GLN A 242 16.33 6.75 -17.93
CA GLN A 242 16.72 7.57 -19.07
C GLN A 242 16.92 6.72 -20.34
N GLU A 243 17.61 5.58 -20.20
CA GLU A 243 17.88 4.68 -21.32
C GLU A 243 16.60 4.06 -21.89
N GLN A 244 15.66 3.66 -21.03
CA GLN A 244 14.35 3.14 -21.45
C GLN A 244 13.51 4.21 -22.13
N ALA A 245 13.48 5.42 -21.58
CA ALA A 245 12.74 6.54 -22.16
C ALA A 245 13.27 6.93 -23.54
N GLU A 246 14.59 7.05 -23.68
CA GLU A 246 15.23 7.34 -24.98
C GLU A 246 14.98 6.25 -26.01
N TYR A 247 15.06 4.98 -25.59
CA TYR A 247 14.73 3.84 -26.45
C TYR A 247 13.26 3.87 -26.88
N GLY A 248 12.34 4.06 -25.92
CA GLY A 248 10.91 4.09 -26.20
C GLY A 248 10.55 5.19 -27.21
N VAL A 249 11.10 6.38 -27.02
CA VAL A 249 10.88 7.53 -27.91
C VAL A 249 11.50 7.30 -29.29
N ALA A 250 12.69 6.70 -29.38
CA ALA A 250 13.29 6.33 -30.67
C ALA A 250 12.50 5.24 -31.39
N ALA A 251 11.94 4.27 -30.68
CA ALA A 251 11.13 3.19 -31.24
C ALA A 251 9.84 3.68 -31.92
N VAL A 252 9.30 4.83 -31.50
CA VAL A 252 8.10 5.45 -32.10
C VAL A 252 8.42 6.48 -33.21
N GLY A 253 9.69 6.59 -33.62
CA GLY A 253 10.09 7.34 -34.82
C GLY A 253 10.71 8.72 -34.58
N TYR A 254 11.18 9.04 -33.37
CA TYR A 254 11.95 10.27 -33.06
C TYR A 254 13.46 10.08 -33.15
#